data_19eef0ae9bc49e5a2615320bc4a344cb
#
_entry.id   19eef0ae9bc49e5a2615320bc4a344cb
#
_cell.length_a   1.000
_cell.length_b   1.000
_cell.length_c   1.000
_cell.angle_alpha   90.00
_cell.angle_beta   90.00
_cell.angle_gamma   90.00
#
_symmetry.space_group_name_H-M   'P 1'
#
loop_
_entity.id
_entity.type
_entity.pdbx_description
1 polymer ?
#
loop_
_entity_poly.entity_id
_entity_poly.type
_entity_poly.pdbx_seq_one_letter_code
_entity_poly.pdbx_strand_id
1 'polypeptide(L)'
;MFIFTITTIFINFEVLMPEHMEIFNKIRLEISKNKTGLELSSSVKKYFSEFEKISIDFGIMEYSKNIKVIPVSIGWNDIGSFTALLDIFNPDNFGNVVKNTKVLSYEASNNIIICEDCTVSLLGINNLIVVKNGNNILVSHKDNSQDIKKIVTKYNDFKRENI
;
A
#
# COMPACT_ATOMS: atom_id res chain seq x y z
N MET A 1 -8.90 -10.48 -3.20
CA MET A 1 -9.75 -10.43 -1.97
C MET A 1 -9.89 -11.84 -1.42
N PHE A 2 -9.73 -12.03 -0.10
CA PHE A 2 -9.88 -13.32 0.56
C PHE A 2 -11.15 -13.34 1.40
N ILE A 3 -11.86 -14.46 1.41
CA ILE A 3 -13.04 -14.70 2.24
C ILE A 3 -12.84 -16.03 2.95
N PHE A 4 -12.89 -16.03 4.27
CA PHE A 4 -12.74 -17.22 5.10
C PHE A 4 -13.48 -17.04 6.44
N THR A 5 -13.79 -18.14 7.10
CA THR A 5 -14.26 -18.07 8.50
C THR A 5 -13.08 -17.89 9.45
N ILE A 6 -13.34 -17.29 10.61
CA ILE A 6 -12.32 -17.13 11.66
C ILE A 6 -11.69 -18.48 12.02
N THR A 7 -12.51 -19.51 12.16
CA THR A 7 -12.04 -20.86 12.47
C THR A 7 -11.09 -21.39 11.40
N THR A 8 -11.43 -21.23 10.11
CA THR A 8 -10.60 -21.70 9.01
C THR A 8 -9.23 -21.04 9.01
N ILE A 9 -9.16 -19.72 9.19
CA ILE A 9 -7.87 -19.03 9.17
C ILE A 9 -7.00 -19.42 10.37
N PHE A 10 -7.58 -19.56 11.58
CA PHE A 10 -6.82 -20.00 12.75
C PHE A 10 -6.28 -21.43 12.61
N ILE A 11 -7.07 -22.38 12.07
CA ILE A 11 -6.58 -23.74 11.79
C ILE A 11 -5.38 -23.69 10.82
N ASN A 12 -5.43 -22.84 9.78
CA ASN A 12 -4.30 -22.70 8.87
C ASN A 12 -3.07 -22.08 9.56
N PHE A 13 -3.23 -21.12 10.47
CA PHE A 13 -2.12 -20.62 11.28
C PHE A 13 -1.51 -21.70 12.16
N GLU A 14 -2.34 -22.54 12.82
CA GLU A 14 -1.86 -23.64 13.66
C GLU A 14 -1.00 -24.64 12.88
N VAL A 15 -1.38 -24.94 11.63
CA VAL A 15 -0.74 -25.97 10.81
C VAL A 15 0.46 -25.41 10.03
N LEU A 16 0.32 -24.21 9.45
CA LEU A 16 1.27 -23.68 8.47
C LEU A 16 2.21 -22.64 9.09
N MET A 17 1.80 -21.97 10.16
CA MET A 17 2.54 -20.90 10.82
C MET A 17 2.46 -21.03 12.35
N PRO A 18 2.95 -22.13 12.94
CA PRO A 18 2.82 -22.39 14.38
C PRO A 18 3.47 -21.31 15.25
N GLU A 19 4.60 -20.74 14.83
CA GLU A 19 5.25 -19.65 15.57
C GLU A 19 4.35 -18.40 15.66
N HIS A 20 3.62 -18.08 14.60
CA HIS A 20 2.64 -17.00 14.63
C HIS A 20 1.48 -17.32 15.58
N MET A 21 1.06 -18.58 15.62
CA MET A 21 0.00 -19.01 16.54
C MET A 21 0.41 -18.89 18.00
N GLU A 22 1.67 -19.14 18.35
CA GLU A 22 2.21 -18.89 19.69
C GLU A 22 2.13 -17.41 20.07
N ILE A 23 2.45 -16.50 19.14
CA ILE A 23 2.33 -15.06 19.36
C ILE A 23 0.87 -14.65 19.56
N PHE A 24 -0.05 -15.17 18.76
CA PHE A 24 -1.50 -14.95 18.95
C PHE A 24 -1.96 -15.40 20.33
N ASN A 25 -1.48 -16.54 20.82
CA ASN A 25 -1.81 -17.03 22.16
C ASN A 25 -1.25 -16.11 23.27
N LYS A 26 -0.05 -15.57 23.12
CA LYS A 26 0.49 -14.55 24.04
C LYS A 26 -0.41 -13.30 24.07
N ILE A 27 -0.81 -12.79 22.91
CA ILE A 27 -1.72 -11.64 22.80
C ILE A 27 -3.08 -11.95 23.46
N ARG A 28 -3.64 -13.12 23.19
CA ARG A 28 -4.91 -13.58 23.79
C ARG A 28 -4.85 -13.61 25.31
N LEU A 29 -3.75 -14.08 25.87
CA LEU A 29 -3.53 -14.08 27.33
C LEU A 29 -3.47 -12.66 27.90
N GLU A 30 -2.86 -11.70 27.20
CA GLU A 30 -2.85 -10.30 27.65
C GLU A 30 -4.25 -9.68 27.63
N ILE A 31 -5.05 -9.99 26.61
CA ILE A 31 -6.45 -9.55 26.53
C ILE A 31 -7.27 -10.12 27.69
N SER A 32 -7.06 -11.39 28.05
CA SER A 32 -7.81 -12.06 29.13
C SER A 32 -7.50 -11.51 30.52
N LYS A 33 -6.41 -10.76 30.71
CA LYS A 33 -6.04 -10.10 31.96
C LYS A 33 -6.86 -8.84 32.28
N ASN A 34 -7.93 -8.56 31.52
CA ASN A 34 -8.79 -7.39 31.65
C ASN A 34 -8.05 -6.04 31.60
N LYS A 35 -6.90 -5.99 30.92
CA LYS A 35 -6.21 -4.74 30.65
C LYS A 35 -7.03 -3.91 29.68
N THR A 36 -7.05 -2.61 29.86
CA THR A 36 -7.78 -1.66 29.02
C THR A 36 -6.89 -0.52 28.55
N GLY A 37 -7.32 0.17 27.50
CA GLY A 37 -6.67 1.39 27.04
C GLY A 37 -5.20 1.21 26.65
N LEU A 38 -4.35 2.09 27.16
CA LEU A 38 -2.92 2.17 26.80
C LEU A 38 -2.11 0.94 27.22
N GLU A 39 -2.47 0.30 28.35
CA GLU A 39 -1.76 -0.90 28.84
C GLU A 39 -1.95 -2.08 27.92
N LEU A 40 -3.19 -2.32 27.46
CA LEU A 40 -3.47 -3.36 26.48
C LEU A 40 -2.79 -3.07 25.15
N SER A 41 -2.88 -1.82 24.69
CA SER A 41 -2.24 -1.39 23.43
C SER A 41 -0.73 -1.60 23.45
N SER A 42 -0.04 -1.26 24.54
CA SER A 42 1.41 -1.45 24.67
C SER A 42 1.80 -2.94 24.69
N SER A 43 1.03 -3.77 25.42
CA SER A 43 1.24 -5.22 25.47
C SER A 43 1.04 -5.87 24.09
N VAL A 44 -0.04 -5.53 23.40
CA VAL A 44 -0.31 -6.04 22.03
C VAL A 44 0.80 -5.60 21.07
N LYS A 45 1.21 -4.32 21.11
CA LYS A 45 2.27 -3.79 20.25
C LYS A 45 3.61 -4.51 20.46
N LYS A 46 3.93 -4.86 21.72
CA LYS A 46 5.14 -5.63 22.04
C LYS A 46 5.14 -6.98 21.32
N TYR A 47 4.09 -7.78 21.50
CA TYR A 47 4.01 -9.10 20.87
C TYR A 47 3.82 -9.01 19.35
N PHE A 48 3.12 -7.98 18.86
CA PHE A 48 2.96 -7.77 17.42
C PHE A 48 4.30 -7.56 16.70
N SER A 49 5.30 -7.01 17.38
CA SER A 49 6.65 -6.86 16.81
C SER A 49 7.44 -8.17 16.71
N GLU A 50 6.99 -9.25 17.36
CA GLU A 50 7.60 -10.58 17.29
C GLU A 50 7.18 -11.36 16.02
N PHE A 51 6.10 -10.92 15.32
CA PHE A 51 5.66 -11.57 14.09
C PHE A 51 6.72 -11.45 12.98
N GLU A 52 6.97 -12.54 12.31
CA GLU A 52 7.69 -12.52 11.05
C GLU A 52 6.90 -11.71 10.00
N LYS A 53 7.60 -10.89 9.23
CA LYS A 53 7.01 -10.05 8.18
C LYS A 53 6.79 -10.87 6.92
N ILE A 54 5.74 -11.67 6.90
CA ILE A 54 5.32 -12.47 5.75
C ILE A 54 3.87 -12.14 5.39
N SER A 55 3.52 -12.09 4.11
CA SER A 55 2.14 -11.91 3.71
C SER A 55 1.35 -13.21 3.89
N ILE A 56 0.04 -13.10 4.04
CA ILE A 56 -0.86 -14.26 4.11
C ILE A 56 -0.78 -15.12 2.83
N ASP A 57 -0.45 -14.52 1.69
CA ASP A 57 -0.26 -15.23 0.43
C ASP A 57 0.85 -16.25 0.57
N PHE A 58 2.03 -15.80 0.99
CA PHE A 58 3.21 -16.65 1.14
C PHE A 58 3.15 -17.55 2.38
N GLY A 59 2.58 -17.08 3.49
CA GLY A 59 2.54 -17.87 4.73
C GLY A 59 1.44 -18.93 4.75
N ILE A 60 0.34 -18.69 4.07
CA ILE A 60 -0.84 -19.57 4.15
C ILE A 60 -1.34 -20.00 2.78
N MET A 61 -1.59 -19.04 1.86
CA MET A 61 -2.34 -19.37 0.64
C MET A 61 -1.59 -20.31 -0.28
N GLU A 62 -0.28 -20.18 -0.43
CA GLU A 62 0.53 -21.08 -1.27
C GLU A 62 0.55 -22.53 -0.78
N TYR A 63 0.35 -22.76 0.52
CA TYR A 63 0.41 -24.09 1.14
C TYR A 63 -0.97 -24.67 1.47
N SER A 64 -2.00 -23.86 1.48
CA SER A 64 -3.36 -24.30 1.82
C SER A 64 -3.97 -25.14 0.71
N LYS A 65 -4.47 -26.33 1.07
CA LYS A 65 -5.08 -27.29 0.11
C LYS A 65 -6.58 -27.05 -0.15
N ASN A 66 -7.22 -26.19 0.65
CA ASN A 66 -8.68 -25.99 0.62
C ASN A 66 -9.06 -24.61 0.09
N ILE A 67 -8.34 -24.13 -0.93
CA ILE A 67 -8.64 -22.85 -1.58
C ILE A 67 -9.59 -23.09 -2.76
N LYS A 68 -10.60 -22.23 -2.86
CA LYS A 68 -11.46 -22.12 -4.05
C LYS A 68 -11.28 -20.74 -4.65
N VAL A 69 -11.12 -20.68 -5.95
CA VAL A 69 -11.01 -19.43 -6.70
C VAL A 69 -12.31 -19.21 -7.46
N ILE A 70 -12.88 -18.02 -7.30
CA ILE A 70 -14.06 -17.59 -8.06
C ILE A 70 -13.58 -16.47 -8.99
N PRO A 71 -13.42 -16.72 -10.30
CA PRO A 71 -13.09 -15.67 -11.25
C PRO A 71 -14.28 -14.71 -11.38
N VAL A 72 -14.05 -13.42 -11.20
CA VAL A 72 -15.09 -12.40 -11.29
C VAL A 72 -14.57 -11.18 -12.06
N SER A 73 -15.47 -10.51 -12.77
CA SER A 73 -15.22 -9.21 -13.40
C SER A 73 -16.20 -8.21 -12.78
N ILE A 74 -15.80 -7.60 -11.68
CA ILE A 74 -16.61 -6.71 -10.85
C ILE A 74 -16.09 -5.27 -10.80
N GLY A 75 -15.18 -4.91 -11.74
CA GLY A 75 -14.56 -3.59 -11.76
C GLY A 75 -13.62 -3.31 -10.58
N TRP A 76 -13.18 -4.35 -9.84
CA TRP A 76 -12.22 -4.16 -8.77
C TRP A 76 -10.82 -3.91 -9.33
N ASN A 77 -10.15 -2.88 -8.84
CA ASN A 77 -8.77 -2.57 -9.18
C ASN A 77 -7.96 -2.41 -7.88
N ASP A 78 -6.79 -3.02 -7.83
CA ASP A 78 -5.83 -2.81 -6.75
C ASP A 78 -5.00 -1.56 -7.04
N ILE A 79 -5.39 -0.43 -6.44
CA ILE A 79 -4.68 0.85 -6.60
C ILE A 79 -3.40 0.83 -5.75
N GLY A 80 -2.52 -0.11 -6.04
CA GLY A 80 -1.24 -0.27 -5.34
C GLY A 80 -0.12 0.61 -5.90
N SER A 81 -0.33 1.26 -7.05
CA SER A 81 0.65 2.12 -7.71
C SER A 81 -0.02 3.32 -8.38
N PHE A 82 0.77 4.37 -8.66
CA PHE A 82 0.25 5.52 -9.43
C PHE A 82 -0.17 5.15 -10.85
N THR A 83 0.44 4.14 -11.45
CA THR A 83 0.07 3.69 -12.81
C THR A 83 -1.32 3.05 -12.85
N ALA A 84 -1.81 2.45 -11.77
CA ALA A 84 -3.18 1.94 -11.68
C ALA A 84 -4.24 3.04 -11.80
N LEU A 85 -3.88 4.30 -11.61
CA LEU A 85 -4.79 5.44 -11.81
C LEU A 85 -5.19 5.62 -13.27
N LEU A 86 -4.39 5.11 -14.23
CA LEU A 86 -4.73 5.13 -15.65
C LEU A 86 -5.95 4.25 -15.96
N ASP A 87 -6.21 3.23 -15.16
CA ASP A 87 -7.36 2.34 -15.31
C ASP A 87 -8.66 2.96 -14.75
N ILE A 88 -8.52 3.99 -13.92
CA ILE A 88 -9.65 4.59 -13.17
C ILE A 88 -10.03 5.94 -13.72
N PHE A 89 -9.05 6.72 -14.15
CA PHE A 89 -9.26 8.08 -14.63
C PHE A 89 -9.07 8.16 -16.14
N ASN A 90 -10.01 8.82 -16.79
CA ASN A 90 -9.89 9.08 -18.23
C ASN A 90 -8.74 10.06 -18.49
N PRO A 91 -7.79 9.69 -19.33
CA PRO A 91 -6.74 10.60 -19.77
C PRO A 91 -7.30 11.69 -20.73
N ASP A 92 -6.55 12.77 -20.87
CA ASP A 92 -6.77 13.76 -21.95
C ASP A 92 -6.38 13.21 -23.33
N ASN A 93 -6.54 14.04 -24.39
CA ASN A 93 -6.22 13.66 -25.77
C ASN A 93 -4.73 13.30 -26.00
N PHE A 94 -3.85 13.63 -25.06
CA PHE A 94 -2.42 13.32 -25.09
C PHE A 94 -2.04 12.19 -24.14
N GLY A 95 -3.02 11.55 -23.52
CA GLY A 95 -2.80 10.46 -22.57
C GLY A 95 -2.40 10.92 -21.17
N ASN A 96 -2.50 12.22 -20.85
CA ASN A 96 -2.21 12.69 -19.50
C ASN A 96 -3.40 12.52 -18.57
N VAL A 97 -3.17 12.04 -17.36
CA VAL A 97 -4.14 12.04 -16.26
C VAL A 97 -3.85 13.21 -15.33
N VAL A 98 -4.80 14.11 -15.18
CA VAL A 98 -4.65 15.32 -14.36
C VAL A 98 -5.70 15.32 -13.24
N LYS A 99 -5.27 15.51 -12.00
CA LYS A 99 -6.14 15.58 -10.80
C LYS A 99 -5.75 16.74 -9.90
N ASN A 100 -6.78 17.42 -9.42
CA ASN A 100 -6.71 18.49 -8.41
C ASN A 100 -5.83 19.69 -8.80
N THR A 101 -5.55 19.87 -10.11
CA THR A 101 -4.69 20.97 -10.57
C THR A 101 -5.06 21.40 -11.98
N LYS A 102 -4.56 22.55 -12.40
CA LYS A 102 -4.56 22.99 -13.81
C LYS A 102 -3.22 22.66 -14.44
N VAL A 103 -3.24 22.19 -15.68
CA VAL A 103 -2.02 21.87 -16.43
C VAL A 103 -1.95 22.69 -17.70
N LEU A 104 -0.79 23.30 -17.93
CA LEU A 104 -0.37 23.86 -19.22
C LEU A 104 0.63 22.87 -19.83
N SER A 105 0.31 22.28 -20.98
CA SER A 105 1.18 21.28 -21.59
C SER A 105 1.54 21.68 -23.03
N TYR A 106 2.81 21.50 -23.38
CA TYR A 106 3.31 21.62 -24.74
C TYR A 106 4.26 20.46 -25.03
N GLU A 107 3.97 19.68 -26.07
CA GLU A 107 4.72 18.46 -26.42
C GLU A 107 4.91 17.50 -25.24
N ALA A 108 3.86 17.33 -24.41
CA ALA A 108 3.90 16.51 -23.23
C ALA A 108 2.77 15.48 -23.23
N SER A 109 3.09 14.20 -23.03
CA SER A 109 2.12 13.11 -23.17
C SER A 109 2.34 12.00 -22.13
N ASN A 110 1.28 11.21 -21.90
CA ASN A 110 1.32 10.04 -21.03
C ASN A 110 1.83 10.32 -19.60
N ASN A 111 1.54 11.51 -19.05
CA ASN A 111 1.94 11.86 -17.68
C ASN A 111 0.79 11.65 -16.70
N ILE A 112 1.12 11.45 -15.43
CA ILE A 112 0.18 11.43 -14.30
C ILE A 112 0.51 12.61 -13.41
N ILE A 113 -0.41 13.57 -13.29
CA ILE A 113 -0.23 14.80 -12.53
C ILE A 113 -1.30 14.88 -11.44
N ILE A 114 -0.87 14.83 -10.18
CA ILE A 114 -1.73 14.95 -9.01
C ILE A 114 -1.13 16.03 -8.11
N CYS A 115 -1.66 17.23 -8.21
CA CYS A 115 -1.13 18.36 -7.46
C CYS A 115 -2.28 19.16 -6.87
N GLU A 116 -2.07 19.72 -5.69
CA GLU A 116 -3.05 20.60 -5.03
C GLU A 116 -2.47 22.01 -4.94
N ASP A 117 -3.37 23.00 -5.08
CA ASP A 117 -3.06 24.43 -4.89
C ASP A 117 -1.89 24.94 -5.75
N CYS A 118 -1.81 24.50 -7.00
CA CYS A 118 -0.80 24.98 -7.96
C CYS A 118 -1.26 24.83 -9.40
N THR A 119 -0.53 25.44 -10.33
CA THR A 119 -0.61 25.15 -11.76
C THR A 119 0.69 24.49 -12.19
N VAL A 120 0.58 23.38 -12.94
CA VAL A 120 1.74 22.63 -13.42
C VAL A 120 1.95 22.93 -14.91
N SER A 121 3.15 23.31 -15.29
CA SER A 121 3.52 23.48 -16.69
C SER A 121 4.44 22.33 -17.13
N LEU A 122 4.08 21.69 -18.24
CA LEU A 122 4.78 20.56 -18.82
C LEU A 122 5.31 20.93 -20.20
N LEU A 123 6.59 20.78 -20.43
CA LEU A 123 7.23 21.10 -21.72
C LEU A 123 8.13 19.94 -22.16
N GLY A 124 7.79 19.31 -23.28
CA GLY A 124 8.63 18.28 -23.93
C GLY A 124 8.86 17.02 -23.10
N ILE A 125 7.95 16.65 -22.18
CA ILE A 125 8.15 15.55 -21.24
C ILE A 125 7.06 14.49 -21.37
N ASN A 126 7.44 13.22 -21.21
CA ASN A 126 6.55 12.10 -21.36
C ASN A 126 6.77 11.04 -20.26
N ASN A 127 5.72 10.26 -19.98
CA ASN A 127 5.78 9.11 -19.07
C ASN A 127 6.20 9.45 -17.63
N LEU A 128 5.87 10.64 -17.16
CA LEU A 128 6.18 11.06 -15.80
C LEU A 128 4.99 10.92 -14.86
N ILE A 129 5.32 10.75 -13.60
CA ILE A 129 4.44 10.89 -12.43
C ILE A 129 4.90 12.16 -11.70
N VAL A 130 4.00 13.12 -11.55
CA VAL A 130 4.22 14.36 -10.80
C VAL A 130 3.17 14.44 -9.71
N VAL A 131 3.59 14.40 -8.46
CA VAL A 131 2.69 14.45 -7.30
C VAL A 131 3.14 15.53 -6.35
N LYS A 132 2.25 16.45 -5.97
CA LYS A 132 2.47 17.44 -4.93
C LYS A 132 1.53 17.16 -3.75
N ASN A 133 2.09 17.09 -2.56
CA ASN A 133 1.36 16.99 -1.30
C ASN A 133 1.98 17.96 -0.28
N GLY A 134 1.26 19.02 0.03
CA GLY A 134 1.79 20.13 0.82
C GLY A 134 3.05 20.74 0.18
N ASN A 135 4.15 20.76 0.92
CA ASN A 135 5.44 21.28 0.44
C ASN A 135 6.32 20.23 -0.26
N ASN A 136 5.84 19.00 -0.40
CA ASN A 136 6.61 17.93 -1.01
C ASN A 136 6.18 17.72 -2.46
N ILE A 137 7.15 17.60 -3.34
CA ILE A 137 6.92 17.28 -4.75
C ILE A 137 7.73 16.03 -5.11
N LEU A 138 7.04 15.05 -5.65
CA LEU A 138 7.64 13.87 -6.25
C LEU A 138 7.58 14.00 -7.77
N VAL A 139 8.70 13.76 -8.43
CA VAL A 139 8.77 13.56 -9.88
C VAL A 139 9.46 12.22 -10.13
N SER A 140 8.83 11.35 -10.90
CA SER A 140 9.34 10.02 -11.21
C SER A 140 8.96 9.62 -12.62
N HIS A 141 9.75 8.76 -13.26
CA HIS A 141 9.31 8.07 -14.46
C HIS A 141 8.29 6.98 -14.10
N LYS A 142 7.31 6.70 -14.94
CA LYS A 142 6.28 5.68 -14.71
C LYS A 142 6.87 4.29 -14.48
N ASP A 143 7.94 3.96 -15.18
CA ASP A 143 8.61 2.66 -15.06
C ASP A 143 9.19 2.43 -13.66
N ASN A 144 9.46 3.51 -12.92
CA ASN A 144 9.99 3.47 -11.55
C ASN A 144 8.89 3.57 -10.49
N SER A 145 7.62 3.47 -10.87
CA SER A 145 6.48 3.63 -9.94
C SER A 145 6.53 2.69 -8.73
N GLN A 146 7.02 1.48 -8.90
CA GLN A 146 7.19 0.50 -7.82
C GLN A 146 8.31 0.87 -6.84
N ASP A 147 9.29 1.66 -7.30
CA ASP A 147 10.46 2.08 -6.52
C ASP A 147 10.21 3.35 -5.69
N ILE A 148 9.05 3.98 -5.81
CA ILE A 148 8.69 5.18 -5.05
C ILE A 148 8.81 4.95 -3.53
N LYS A 149 8.57 3.72 -3.05
CA LYS A 149 8.78 3.34 -1.65
C LYS A 149 10.22 3.59 -1.17
N LYS A 150 11.21 3.42 -2.04
CA LYS A 150 12.63 3.61 -1.71
C LYS A 150 12.95 5.08 -1.43
N ILE A 151 12.37 6.00 -2.22
CA ILE A 151 12.58 7.45 -1.99
C ILE A 151 11.83 7.95 -0.76
N VAL A 152 10.65 7.37 -0.46
CA VAL A 152 9.92 7.69 0.78
C VAL A 152 10.73 7.29 2.02
N THR A 153 11.39 6.13 2.00
CA THR A 153 12.28 5.70 3.09
C THR A 153 13.43 6.69 3.27
N LYS A 154 14.15 7.03 2.19
CA LYS A 154 15.22 8.04 2.22
C LYS A 154 14.76 9.41 2.73
N TYR A 155 13.57 9.83 2.34
CA TYR A 155 13.00 11.09 2.81
C TYR A 155 12.72 11.08 4.33
N ASN A 156 12.23 9.96 4.85
CA ASN A 156 11.98 9.82 6.28
C ASN A 156 13.30 9.83 7.09
N ASP A 157 14.36 9.21 6.57
CA ASP A 157 15.68 9.22 7.19
C ASP A 157 16.26 10.64 7.16
N PHE A 158 16.20 11.33 6.01
CA PHE A 158 16.60 12.74 5.88
C PHE A 158 15.88 13.66 6.88
N LYS A 159 14.58 13.46 7.09
CA LYS A 159 13.85 14.23 8.10
C LYS A 159 14.34 13.98 9.52
N ARG A 160 14.68 12.73 9.86
CA ARG A 160 15.19 12.38 11.20
C ARG A 160 16.56 13.00 11.50
N GLU A 161 17.40 13.15 10.47
CA GLU A 161 18.73 13.72 10.59
C GLU A 161 18.73 15.26 10.66
N ASN A 162 17.65 15.92 10.23
CA ASN A 162 17.55 17.39 10.14
C ASN A 162 16.51 17.99 11.10
N ILE A 163 16.06 17.25 12.11
CA ILE A 163 15.28 17.70 13.26
C ILE A 163 16.16 17.60 14.52
#